data_c2e3d00d1ad0cb446fb06aa8cdf3c0fd
#
_entry.id   c2e3d00d1ad0cb446fb06aa8cdf3c0fd
#
_cell.length_a   1.000
_cell.length_b   1.000
_cell.length_c   1.000
_cell.angle_alpha   90.00
_cell.angle_beta   90.00
_cell.angle_gamma   90.00
#
_symmetry.space_group_name_H-M   'P 1'
#
loop_
_entity.id
_entity.type
_entity.pdbx_description
1 polymer ?
#
loop_
_entity_poly.entity_id
_entity_poly.type
_entity_poly.pdbx_seq_one_letter_code
_entity_poly.pdbx_strand_id
1 'polypeptide(L)'
;MYLIDGRQSTVVPLPVGTGGVTKGDLVVWSSNTVVKAAAGDKTDDIVGIALETAVDTATAQIELVLDRVVRAPYAGTETNLALGKVYDLTDSTKVNIDDVTDGSCLCVGFDKEADTIDFIVVQADRFV
;
A
#
# COMPACT_ATOMS: atom_id res chain seq x y z
N MET A 1 0.59 1.32 7.42
CA MET A 1 -0.52 1.91 6.62
C MET A 1 -1.86 1.54 7.24
N TYR A 2 -2.88 2.33 7.00
CA TYR A 2 -4.23 2.07 7.49
C TYR A 2 -5.28 2.81 6.65
N LEU A 3 -6.52 2.30 6.65
CA LEU A 3 -7.63 2.92 5.92
C LEU A 3 -8.25 4.07 6.71
N ILE A 4 -8.68 5.13 6.00
CA ILE A 4 -9.23 6.35 6.62
C ILE A 4 -10.59 6.77 6.08
N ASP A 5 -11.18 6.04 5.12
CA ASP A 5 -12.42 6.47 4.47
C ASP A 5 -13.70 6.16 5.27
N GLY A 6 -13.59 5.51 6.42
CA GLY A 6 -14.71 5.22 7.31
C GLY A 6 -15.70 4.18 6.82
N ARG A 7 -15.47 3.59 5.64
CA ARG A 7 -16.35 2.54 5.12
C ARG A 7 -16.07 1.21 5.83
N GLN A 8 -17.05 0.32 5.82
CA GLN A 8 -16.89 -1.02 6.37
C GLN A 8 -15.83 -1.78 5.59
N SER A 9 -14.89 -2.37 6.32
CA SER A 9 -13.78 -3.13 5.72
C SER A 9 -14.17 -4.56 5.44
N THR A 10 -13.59 -5.12 4.37
CA THR A 10 -13.60 -6.55 4.08
C THR A 10 -12.28 -7.13 4.54
N VAL A 11 -12.33 -8.08 5.48
CA VAL A 11 -11.16 -8.73 6.04
C VAL A 11 -11.19 -10.19 5.66
N VAL A 12 -10.07 -10.70 5.13
CA VAL A 12 -9.93 -12.11 4.72
C VAL A 12 -8.68 -12.71 5.35
N PRO A 13 -8.77 -13.96 5.85
CA PRO A 13 -7.56 -14.69 6.28
C PRO A 13 -6.84 -15.21 5.03
N LEU A 14 -5.55 -14.88 4.89
CA LEU A 14 -4.75 -15.30 3.75
C LEU A 14 -3.43 -15.94 4.20
N PRO A 15 -2.96 -16.94 3.44
CA PRO A 15 -1.68 -17.60 3.77
C PRO A 15 -0.51 -16.64 3.52
N VAL A 16 0.43 -16.63 4.45
CA VAL A 16 1.62 -15.76 4.42
C VAL A 16 2.78 -16.50 3.78
N GLY A 17 3.49 -15.83 2.89
CA GLY A 17 4.64 -16.36 2.18
C GLY A 17 5.97 -15.95 2.78
N THR A 18 7.03 -16.11 1.97
CA THR A 18 8.42 -15.88 2.37
C THR A 18 8.65 -14.49 2.95
N GLY A 19 9.31 -14.45 4.09
CA GLY A 19 9.63 -13.20 4.80
C GLY A 19 8.59 -12.76 5.81
N GLY A 20 7.40 -13.37 5.84
CA GLY A 20 6.35 -13.00 6.76
C GLY A 20 5.74 -11.63 6.46
N VAL A 21 4.83 -11.19 7.32
CA VAL A 21 4.23 -9.85 7.27
C VAL A 21 4.24 -9.23 8.66
N THR A 22 4.25 -7.91 8.72
CA THR A 22 4.15 -7.13 9.96
C THR A 22 2.86 -6.34 9.92
N LYS A 23 2.19 -6.20 11.06
CA LYS A 23 0.98 -5.37 11.16
C LYS A 23 1.22 -4.00 10.55
N GLY A 24 0.32 -3.59 9.66
CA GLY A 24 0.40 -2.32 8.95
C GLY A 24 1.10 -2.39 7.59
N ASP A 25 1.70 -3.53 7.24
CA ASP A 25 2.31 -3.71 5.91
C ASP A 25 1.25 -3.74 4.82
N LEU A 26 1.52 -3.05 3.71
CA LEU A 26 0.85 -3.31 2.46
C LEU A 26 1.36 -4.63 1.92
N VAL A 27 0.47 -5.50 1.46
CA VAL A 27 0.82 -6.85 0.99
C VAL A 27 0.37 -7.08 -0.44
N VAL A 28 1.12 -7.94 -1.12
CA VAL A 28 0.89 -8.32 -2.52
C VAL A 28 0.82 -9.84 -2.66
N TRP A 29 0.22 -10.32 -3.77
CA TRP A 29 0.20 -11.74 -4.10
C TRP A 29 1.58 -12.23 -4.53
N SER A 30 1.93 -13.42 -4.07
CA SER A 30 3.12 -14.17 -4.50
C SER A 30 2.82 -15.67 -4.42
N SER A 31 2.57 -16.30 -5.56
CA SER A 31 2.34 -17.75 -5.67
C SER A 31 1.37 -18.31 -4.62
N ASN A 32 0.14 -17.84 -4.63
CA ASN A 32 -0.93 -18.26 -3.71
C ASN A 32 -0.75 -17.84 -2.24
N THR A 33 0.22 -16.97 -1.95
CA THR A 33 0.45 -16.39 -0.63
C THR A 33 0.47 -14.87 -0.71
N VAL A 34 0.47 -14.20 0.46
CA VAL A 34 0.72 -12.76 0.54
C VAL A 34 2.08 -12.52 1.14
N VAL A 35 2.79 -11.53 0.60
CA VAL A 35 4.11 -11.09 1.07
C VAL A 35 4.12 -9.57 1.17
N LYS A 36 5.15 -9.02 1.83
CA LYS A 36 5.32 -7.56 1.92
C LYS A 36 5.45 -6.96 0.53
N ALA A 37 4.73 -5.86 0.28
CA ALA A 37 4.90 -5.07 -0.93
C ALA A 37 6.31 -4.46 -0.99
N ALA A 38 6.77 -4.19 -2.20
CA ALA A 38 8.08 -3.59 -2.45
C ALA A 38 7.96 -2.51 -3.54
N ALA A 39 9.01 -1.73 -3.71
CA ALA A 39 9.10 -0.77 -4.82
C ALA A 39 8.91 -1.50 -6.15
N GLY A 40 8.16 -0.89 -7.06
CA GLY A 40 7.88 -1.46 -8.37
C GLY A 40 6.75 -2.48 -8.43
N ASP A 41 6.15 -2.85 -7.31
CA ASP A 41 5.00 -3.76 -7.30
C ASP A 41 3.81 -3.12 -8.00
N LYS A 42 3.15 -3.93 -8.84
CA LYS A 42 2.03 -3.47 -9.67
C LYS A 42 0.72 -3.53 -8.90
N THR A 43 -0.18 -2.65 -9.27
CA THR A 43 -1.52 -2.55 -8.68
C THR A 43 -2.27 -3.88 -8.69
N ASP A 44 -2.14 -4.66 -9.77
CA ASP A 44 -2.84 -5.94 -9.91
C ASP A 44 -2.43 -6.95 -8.83
N ASP A 45 -1.23 -6.79 -8.26
CA ASP A 45 -0.72 -7.68 -7.24
C ASP A 45 -1.04 -7.19 -5.82
N ILE A 46 -1.43 -5.92 -5.65
CA ILE A 46 -1.73 -5.36 -4.33
C ILE A 46 -3.06 -5.91 -3.81
N VAL A 47 -3.04 -6.45 -2.60
CA VAL A 47 -4.19 -7.11 -1.97
C VAL A 47 -4.79 -6.24 -0.87
N GLY A 48 -3.98 -5.84 0.09
CA GLY A 48 -4.50 -5.15 1.26
C GLY A 48 -3.42 -4.83 2.30
N ILE A 49 -3.88 -4.61 3.52
CA ILE A 49 -3.05 -4.24 4.66
C ILE A 49 -3.12 -5.36 5.70
N ALA A 50 -1.97 -5.82 6.19
CA ALA A 50 -1.91 -6.81 7.25
C ALA A 50 -2.40 -6.21 8.56
N LEU A 51 -3.39 -6.85 9.19
CA LEU A 51 -3.93 -6.44 10.47
C LEU A 51 -3.19 -7.07 11.65
N GLU A 52 -2.29 -7.99 11.38
CA GLU A 52 -1.49 -8.67 12.39
C GLU A 52 -0.14 -9.08 11.82
N THR A 53 0.82 -9.30 12.71
CA THR A 53 2.14 -9.83 12.35
C THR A 53 2.05 -11.35 12.27
N ALA A 54 2.57 -11.93 11.19
CA ALA A 54 2.55 -13.38 10.98
C ALA A 54 3.81 -13.81 10.24
N VAL A 55 4.30 -15.00 10.59
CA VAL A 55 5.48 -15.62 9.96
C VAL A 55 5.08 -16.35 8.68
N ASP A 56 6.07 -16.67 7.86
CA ASP A 56 5.91 -17.55 6.70
C ASP A 56 5.19 -18.84 7.11
N THR A 57 4.31 -19.33 6.27
CA THR A 57 3.43 -20.50 6.47
C THR A 57 2.27 -20.31 7.43
N ALA A 58 2.19 -19.20 8.16
CA ALA A 58 1.02 -18.85 8.98
C ALA A 58 -0.08 -18.22 8.13
N THR A 59 -1.19 -17.87 8.77
CA THR A 59 -2.29 -17.10 8.15
C THR A 59 -2.35 -15.74 8.83
N ALA A 60 -2.60 -14.70 8.06
CA ALA A 60 -2.81 -13.35 8.57
C ALA A 60 -4.17 -12.81 8.11
N GLN A 61 -4.80 -12.00 8.96
CA GLN A 61 -5.99 -11.24 8.60
C GLN A 61 -5.57 -10.05 7.74
N ILE A 62 -6.11 -9.97 6.54
CA ILE A 62 -5.78 -8.92 5.56
C ILE A 62 -7.02 -8.07 5.30
N GLU A 63 -6.89 -6.76 5.49
CA GLU A 63 -7.93 -5.79 5.16
C GLU A 63 -7.76 -5.38 3.71
N LEU A 64 -8.76 -5.67 2.86
CA LEU A 64 -8.69 -5.39 1.44
C LEU A 64 -8.75 -3.88 1.18
N VAL A 65 -7.92 -3.39 0.24
CA VAL A 65 -7.77 -1.96 -0.04
C VAL A 65 -8.37 -1.51 -1.37
N LEU A 66 -9.02 -2.41 -2.11
CA LEU A 66 -9.61 -2.04 -3.40
C LEU A 66 -10.62 -0.89 -3.22
N ASP A 67 -10.43 0.19 -3.96
CA ASP A 67 -11.26 1.40 -3.92
C ASP A 67 -11.34 2.07 -2.54
N ARG A 68 -10.30 1.90 -1.72
CA ARG A 68 -10.23 2.47 -0.38
C ARG A 68 -9.14 3.53 -0.30
N VAL A 69 -9.32 4.49 0.61
CA VAL A 69 -8.29 5.52 0.88
C VAL A 69 -7.37 5.04 2.00
N VAL A 70 -6.09 4.92 1.67
CA VAL A 70 -5.04 4.44 2.57
C VAL A 70 -4.20 5.62 3.04
N ARG A 71 -3.91 5.69 4.33
CA ARG A 71 -2.94 6.64 4.89
C ARG A 71 -1.64 5.94 5.22
N ALA A 72 -0.53 6.52 4.79
CA ALA A 72 0.80 5.98 5.00
C ALA A 72 1.82 7.10 5.20
N PRO A 73 2.94 6.81 5.87
CA PRO A 73 4.09 7.72 5.81
C PRO A 73 4.64 7.79 4.39
N TYR A 74 5.31 8.90 4.07
CA TYR A 74 6.04 9.02 2.81
C TYR A 74 7.52 9.23 3.07
N ALA A 75 8.34 8.91 2.05
CA ALA A 75 9.75 9.25 1.98
C ALA A 75 9.99 10.05 0.70
N GLY A 76 10.94 10.98 0.74
CA GLY A 76 11.30 11.79 -0.42
C GLY A 76 11.21 13.29 -0.15
N THR A 77 11.30 14.06 -1.23
CA THR A 77 11.36 15.53 -1.19
C THR A 77 9.96 16.12 -1.19
N GLU A 78 9.60 16.84 -0.12
CA GLU A 78 8.23 17.38 0.06
C GLU A 78 7.73 18.24 -1.09
N THR A 79 8.61 18.92 -1.82
CA THR A 79 8.23 19.73 -2.98
C THR A 79 7.64 18.89 -4.11
N ASN A 80 7.84 17.59 -4.10
CA ASN A 80 7.25 16.66 -5.08
C ASN A 80 5.84 16.22 -4.73
N LEU A 81 5.35 16.53 -3.52
CA LEU A 81 3.96 16.22 -3.14
C LEU A 81 2.97 17.03 -3.97
N ALA A 82 2.05 16.34 -4.62
CA ALA A 82 0.96 16.99 -5.35
C ALA A 82 -0.24 16.04 -5.47
N LEU A 83 -1.42 16.59 -5.36
CA LEU A 83 -2.66 15.85 -5.61
C LEU A 83 -2.70 15.38 -7.07
N GLY A 84 -3.20 14.18 -7.29
CA GLY A 84 -3.36 13.60 -8.62
C GLY A 84 -2.12 12.92 -9.18
N LYS A 85 -0.98 13.00 -8.52
CA LYS A 85 0.21 12.23 -8.92
C LYS A 85 0.11 10.79 -8.47
N VAL A 86 0.66 9.89 -9.27
CA VAL A 86 0.72 8.46 -8.96
C VAL A 86 2.15 8.11 -8.59
N TYR A 87 2.36 7.80 -7.32
CA TYR A 87 3.68 7.51 -6.76
C TYR A 87 3.92 6.00 -6.62
N ASP A 88 5.18 5.61 -6.64
CA ASP A 88 5.60 4.26 -6.30
C ASP A 88 5.74 4.09 -4.78
N LEU A 89 5.93 2.85 -4.36
CA LEU A 89 6.24 2.50 -2.97
C LEU A 89 7.74 2.59 -2.73
N THR A 90 8.14 2.95 -1.52
CA THR A 90 9.50 2.72 -1.04
C THR A 90 9.65 1.25 -0.63
N ASP A 91 8.67 0.78 0.14
CA ASP A 91 8.55 -0.59 0.63
C ASP A 91 7.09 -0.83 1.10
N SER A 92 6.85 -1.87 1.87
CA SER A 92 5.52 -2.22 2.39
C SER A 92 4.95 -1.21 3.39
N THR A 93 5.73 -0.22 3.85
CA THR A 93 5.35 0.71 4.92
C THR A 93 5.26 2.16 4.47
N LYS A 94 5.85 2.53 3.33
CA LYS A 94 5.99 3.93 2.89
C LYS A 94 5.80 4.10 1.40
N VAL A 95 5.31 5.28 1.04
CA VAL A 95 5.21 5.75 -0.36
C VAL A 95 6.45 6.58 -0.69
N ASN A 96 7.02 6.36 -1.88
CA ASN A 96 8.14 7.13 -2.41
C ASN A 96 7.63 8.28 -3.28
N ILE A 97 7.65 9.50 -2.76
CA ILE A 97 7.13 10.68 -3.48
C ILE A 97 8.14 11.26 -4.49
N ASP A 98 9.33 10.73 -4.56
CA ASP A 98 10.33 11.10 -5.58
C ASP A 98 10.24 10.24 -6.84
N ASP A 99 9.42 9.19 -6.83
CA ASP A 99 9.29 8.25 -7.93
C ASP A 99 7.85 8.19 -8.46
N VAL A 100 7.66 8.63 -9.69
CA VAL A 100 6.40 8.58 -10.43
C VAL A 100 6.41 7.54 -11.54
N THR A 101 7.47 6.72 -11.60
CA THR A 101 7.61 5.63 -12.57
C THR A 101 7.02 4.36 -11.98
N ASP A 102 6.20 3.65 -12.75
CA ASP A 102 5.54 2.41 -12.31
C ASP A 102 4.71 2.57 -11.02
N GLY A 103 4.19 3.78 -10.78
CA GLY A 103 3.44 4.10 -9.57
C GLY A 103 2.10 3.38 -9.48
N SER A 104 1.68 3.10 -8.26
CA SER A 104 0.40 2.47 -7.95
C SER A 104 -0.43 3.27 -6.93
N CYS A 105 0.12 4.34 -6.36
CA CYS A 105 -0.48 5.11 -5.29
C CYS A 105 -0.91 6.50 -5.79
N LEU A 106 -2.19 6.66 -6.13
CA LEU A 106 -2.74 7.96 -6.55
C LEU A 106 -2.93 8.85 -5.32
N CYS A 107 -2.21 9.96 -5.26
CA CYS A 107 -2.30 10.91 -4.15
C CYS A 107 -3.63 11.67 -4.18
N VAL A 108 -4.42 11.54 -3.12
CA VAL A 108 -5.69 12.26 -2.94
C VAL A 108 -5.67 13.20 -1.72
N GLY A 109 -4.61 13.19 -0.94
CA GLY A 109 -4.40 14.07 0.20
C GLY A 109 -3.02 13.90 0.78
N PHE A 110 -2.57 14.87 1.58
CA PHE A 110 -1.31 14.76 2.31
C PHE A 110 -1.27 15.74 3.48
N ASP A 111 -0.40 15.45 4.46
CA ASP A 111 -0.11 16.33 5.58
C ASP A 111 1.42 16.39 5.75
N LYS A 112 1.99 17.55 5.41
CA LYS A 112 3.44 17.76 5.47
C LYS A 112 3.99 17.78 6.89
N GLU A 113 3.19 18.22 7.87
CA GLU A 113 3.63 18.23 9.27
C GLU A 113 3.69 16.83 9.86
N ALA A 114 2.74 15.98 9.49
CA ALA A 114 2.69 14.60 9.95
C ALA A 114 3.52 13.65 9.09
N ASP A 115 4.05 14.13 7.95
CA ASP A 115 4.78 13.31 6.97
C ASP A 115 3.93 12.13 6.46
N THR A 116 2.65 12.38 6.18
CA THR A 116 1.72 11.37 5.69
C THR A 116 1.12 11.73 4.33
N ILE A 117 0.77 10.70 3.59
CA ILE A 117 0.06 10.78 2.32
C ILE A 117 -1.19 9.90 2.37
N ASP A 118 -2.26 10.38 1.75
CA ASP A 118 -3.48 9.61 1.56
C ASP A 118 -3.58 9.24 0.10
N PHE A 119 -3.76 7.96 -0.20
CA PHE A 119 -3.77 7.48 -1.57
C PHE A 119 -4.80 6.39 -1.80
N ILE A 120 -5.16 6.24 -3.08
CA ILE A 120 -5.95 5.13 -3.60
C ILE A 120 -5.03 4.28 -4.47
N VAL A 121 -5.11 2.96 -4.34
CA VAL A 121 -4.37 2.04 -5.21
C VAL A 121 -5.02 2.05 -6.59
N VAL A 122 -4.24 2.38 -7.60
CA VAL A 122 -4.72 2.48 -8.99
C VAL A 122 -3.77 1.78 -9.95
N GLN A 123 -4.28 1.39 -11.10
CA GLN A 123 -3.44 0.91 -12.18
C GLN A 123 -2.78 2.10 -12.88
N ALA A 124 -1.45 2.09 -13.00
CA ALA A 124 -0.69 3.20 -13.56
C ALA A 124 -1.13 3.53 -15.00
N ASP A 125 -1.54 2.55 -15.78
CA ASP A 125 -1.96 2.71 -17.16
C ASP A 125 -3.35 3.36 -17.33
N ARG A 126 -4.14 3.51 -16.26
CA ARG A 126 -5.41 4.24 -16.31
C ARG A 126 -5.24 5.72 -16.64
N PHE A 127 -4.05 6.27 -16.43
CA PHE A 127 -3.78 7.70 -16.52
C PHE A 127 -2.80 8.05 -17.66
N VAL A 128 -2.59 7.12 -18.55
CA VAL A 128 -1.70 7.29 -19.70
C VAL A 128 -2.46 7.91 -20.88
#